data_95be4780d958e43596d52603e642c8d7
#
_entry.id   95be4780d958e43596d52603e642c8d7
#
_cell.length_a   1.000
_cell.length_b   1.000
_cell.length_c   1.000
_cell.angle_alpha   90.00
_cell.angle_beta   90.00
_cell.angle_gamma   90.00
#
_symmetry.space_group_name_H-M   'P 1'
#
loop_
_entity.id
_entity.type
_entity.pdbx_description
1 polymer ?
#
loop_
_entity_poly.entity_id
_entity_poly.type
_entity_poly.pdbx_seq_one_letter_code
_entity_poly.pdbx_strand_id
1 'polypeptide(L)'
;MLTYQADKPEIKPIPDPAKAAKDPKEIASMEQLFLTGLHLEQYRHATYNPMDYYQEALRREPGDVRCNNAIGLLLMRKGQFAAAEKYFRTAVDTLTERNPNPYDGDPYYNLGWSCKMQGKMDEAYDAFFKSAWNAAWQDAAYYALAQIDTARGKYESALDKVERSLIRNWHNHKARQLKASILRKLNRKEEALELIRESLKIDRFNMGCRFEHYLLTEDQNLLAEMTGLMRRWEHTFIEYALDFGD
;
A
#
# COMPACT_ATOMS: atom_id res chain seq x y z
N MET A 1 -27.70 -10.74 22.36
CA MET A 1 -26.58 -9.98 22.91
C MET A 1 -25.48 -10.98 23.22
N LEU A 2 -24.33 -10.90 22.55
CA LEU A 2 -23.18 -11.79 22.81
C LEU A 2 -22.38 -11.14 23.95
N THR A 3 -22.27 -11.81 25.07
CA THR A 3 -21.41 -11.39 26.20
C THR A 3 -20.16 -12.26 26.19
N TYR A 4 -19.01 -11.63 26.14
CA TYR A 4 -17.72 -12.29 26.34
C TYR A 4 -17.28 -12.06 27.78
N GLN A 5 -17.05 -13.14 28.51
CA GLN A 5 -16.42 -13.09 29.84
C GLN A 5 -15.03 -13.73 29.68
N ALA A 6 -14.00 -12.91 29.89
CA ALA A 6 -12.64 -13.40 29.84
C ALA A 6 -12.41 -14.43 30.97
N ASP A 7 -11.77 -15.54 30.63
CA ASP A 7 -11.31 -16.51 31.62
C ASP A 7 -10.31 -15.84 32.58
N LYS A 8 -10.34 -16.26 33.86
CA LYS A 8 -9.37 -15.78 34.83
C LYS A 8 -7.97 -16.18 34.33
N PRO A 9 -7.04 -15.23 34.17
CA PRO A 9 -5.71 -15.56 33.69
C PRO A 9 -5.03 -16.52 34.69
N GLU A 10 -4.56 -17.66 34.18
CA GLU A 10 -3.67 -18.51 34.96
C GLU A 10 -2.38 -17.75 35.27
N ILE A 11 -1.93 -17.78 36.52
CA ILE A 11 -0.64 -17.23 36.91
C ILE A 11 0.45 -18.17 36.34
N LYS A 12 0.92 -17.82 35.14
CA LYS A 12 2.05 -18.53 34.51
C LYS A 12 3.38 -18.03 35.10
N PRO A 13 4.40 -18.88 35.23
CA PRO A 13 5.73 -18.44 35.64
C PRO A 13 6.22 -17.35 34.66
N ILE A 14 6.93 -16.36 35.18
CA ILE A 14 7.53 -15.31 34.35
C ILE A 14 8.52 -15.98 33.39
N PRO A 15 8.35 -15.80 32.07
CA PRO A 15 9.29 -16.39 31.11
C PRO A 15 10.70 -15.82 31.26
N ASP A 16 11.69 -16.60 30.89
CA ASP A 16 13.07 -16.13 30.83
C ASP A 16 13.20 -14.87 29.96
N PRO A 17 14.13 -13.96 30.30
CA PRO A 17 14.38 -12.77 29.49
C PRO A 17 14.66 -13.14 28.02
N ALA A 18 14.15 -12.33 27.10
CA ALA A 18 14.43 -12.50 25.68
C ALA A 18 15.95 -12.41 25.43
N LYS A 19 16.48 -13.35 24.66
CA LYS A 19 17.90 -13.34 24.26
C LYS A 19 18.11 -12.34 23.13
N ALA A 20 19.26 -11.64 23.16
CA ALA A 20 19.66 -10.77 22.07
C ALA A 20 19.75 -11.53 20.73
N ALA A 21 19.50 -10.84 19.64
CA ALA A 21 19.66 -11.41 18.31
C ALA A 21 21.14 -11.84 18.10
N LYS A 22 21.34 -13.01 17.51
CA LYS A 22 22.68 -13.51 17.19
C LYS A 22 23.28 -12.73 16.04
N ASP A 23 24.62 -12.73 15.93
CA ASP A 23 25.27 -12.23 14.72
C ASP A 23 24.72 -12.94 13.47
N PRO A 24 24.41 -12.23 12.38
CA PRO A 24 23.86 -12.83 11.17
C PRO A 24 24.67 -14.03 10.65
N LYS A 25 25.99 -13.99 10.75
CA LYS A 25 26.87 -15.07 10.29
C LYS A 25 26.75 -16.34 11.11
N GLU A 26 26.37 -16.23 12.38
CA GLU A 26 26.17 -17.36 13.30
C GLU A 26 24.83 -18.06 13.11
N ILE A 27 23.90 -17.45 12.37
CA ILE A 27 22.58 -18.02 12.07
C ILE A 27 22.72 -18.97 10.87
N ALA A 28 22.51 -20.26 11.09
CA ALA A 28 22.68 -21.26 10.04
C ALA A 28 21.55 -21.27 9.00
N SER A 29 20.32 -21.07 9.43
CA SER A 29 19.11 -21.18 8.60
C SER A 29 18.79 -19.88 7.87
N MET A 30 18.52 -19.96 6.56
CA MET A 30 18.02 -18.85 5.74
C MET A 30 16.69 -18.32 6.27
N GLU A 31 15.79 -19.23 6.65
CA GLU A 31 14.51 -18.88 7.27
C GLU A 31 14.69 -18.04 8.53
N GLN A 32 15.62 -18.43 9.39
CA GLN A 32 15.87 -17.70 10.63
C GLN A 32 16.55 -16.36 10.39
N LEU A 33 17.39 -16.22 9.37
CA LEU A 33 17.92 -14.92 8.95
C LEU A 33 16.79 -13.98 8.53
N PHE A 34 15.90 -14.44 7.66
CA PHE A 34 14.75 -13.66 7.21
C PHE A 34 13.84 -13.27 8.39
N LEU A 35 13.44 -14.25 9.22
CA LEU A 35 12.53 -13.99 10.36
C LEU A 35 13.17 -13.08 11.40
N THR A 36 14.48 -13.18 11.64
CA THR A 36 15.16 -12.26 12.57
C THR A 36 15.18 -10.84 12.00
N GLY A 37 15.53 -10.67 10.72
CA GLY A 37 15.47 -9.38 10.06
C GLY A 37 14.06 -8.77 10.10
N LEU A 38 13.05 -9.56 9.78
CA LEU A 38 11.63 -9.13 9.82
C LEU A 38 11.20 -8.72 11.23
N HIS A 39 11.56 -9.49 12.25
CA HIS A 39 11.27 -9.14 13.64
C HIS A 39 11.91 -7.79 14.03
N LEU A 40 13.18 -7.59 13.74
CA LEU A 40 13.89 -6.34 14.04
C LEU A 40 13.26 -5.14 13.31
N GLU A 41 12.81 -5.35 12.07
CA GLU A 41 12.13 -4.32 11.28
C GLU A 41 10.76 -3.96 11.88
N GLN A 42 9.94 -4.95 12.21
CA GLN A 42 8.60 -4.76 12.77
C GLN A 42 8.65 -4.04 14.14
N TYR A 43 9.59 -4.39 14.99
CA TYR A 43 9.75 -3.78 16.30
C TYR A 43 10.65 -2.53 16.28
N ARG A 44 11.15 -2.12 15.11
CA ARG A 44 12.03 -0.95 14.93
C ARG A 44 13.19 -0.98 15.95
N HIS A 45 13.90 -2.11 16.00
CA HIS A 45 14.95 -2.33 16.99
C HIS A 45 16.06 -1.28 16.85
N ALA A 46 16.43 -0.62 17.95
CA ALA A 46 17.38 0.50 17.92
C ALA A 46 18.85 0.07 17.71
N THR A 47 19.21 -1.13 18.13
CA THR A 47 20.61 -1.59 18.15
C THR A 47 20.98 -2.47 16.96
N TYR A 48 20.05 -3.33 16.51
CA TYR A 48 20.31 -4.28 15.43
C TYR A 48 19.62 -3.81 14.16
N ASN A 49 20.36 -3.83 13.04
CA ASN A 49 19.84 -3.41 11.75
C ASN A 49 19.30 -4.62 10.98
N PRO A 50 18.02 -4.64 10.60
CA PRO A 50 17.43 -5.72 9.81
C PRO A 50 18.17 -5.97 8.48
N MET A 51 18.74 -4.91 7.88
CA MET A 51 19.49 -4.98 6.64
C MET A 51 20.64 -6.02 6.73
N ASP A 52 21.35 -6.11 7.86
CA ASP A 52 22.51 -6.99 8.02
C ASP A 52 22.12 -8.47 7.89
N TYR A 53 20.94 -8.82 8.37
CA TYR A 53 20.38 -10.18 8.29
C TYR A 53 19.93 -10.53 6.88
N TYR A 54 19.24 -9.63 6.21
CA TYR A 54 18.81 -9.82 4.81
C TYR A 54 20.03 -9.89 3.87
N GLN A 55 21.03 -9.06 4.07
CA GLN A 55 22.27 -9.10 3.28
C GLN A 55 23.05 -10.39 3.47
N GLU A 56 23.15 -10.90 4.70
CA GLU A 56 23.79 -12.21 4.95
C GLU A 56 23.01 -13.34 4.27
N ALA A 57 21.67 -13.27 4.27
CA ALA A 57 20.85 -14.21 3.53
C ALA A 57 21.15 -14.13 2.01
N LEU A 58 21.17 -12.95 1.42
CA LEU A 58 21.47 -12.77 -0.01
C LEU A 58 22.92 -13.09 -0.37
N ARG A 59 23.85 -12.99 0.57
CA ARG A 59 25.22 -13.46 0.35
C ARG A 59 25.28 -14.98 0.14
N ARG A 60 24.40 -15.73 0.79
CA ARG A 60 24.31 -17.20 0.67
C ARG A 60 23.44 -17.60 -0.51
N GLU A 61 22.28 -16.93 -0.68
CA GLU A 61 21.32 -17.18 -1.75
C GLU A 61 20.88 -15.85 -2.37
N PRO A 62 21.58 -15.38 -3.42
CA PRO A 62 21.30 -14.08 -4.05
C PRO A 62 19.88 -13.94 -4.61
N GLY A 63 19.23 -15.05 -4.96
CA GLY A 63 17.88 -15.11 -5.48
C GLY A 63 16.77 -15.22 -4.43
N ASP A 64 17.08 -15.22 -3.10
CA ASP A 64 16.01 -15.32 -2.09
C ASP A 64 14.98 -14.18 -2.27
N VAL A 65 13.76 -14.58 -2.63
CA VAL A 65 12.66 -13.66 -2.99
C VAL A 65 12.30 -12.75 -1.83
N ARG A 66 12.21 -13.30 -0.63
CA ARG A 66 11.74 -12.56 0.56
C ARG A 66 12.76 -11.52 1.01
N CYS A 67 14.04 -11.89 1.03
CA CYS A 67 15.11 -10.99 1.41
C CYS A 67 15.33 -9.89 0.38
N ASN A 68 15.26 -10.21 -0.92
CA ASN A 68 15.27 -9.20 -1.97
C ASN A 68 14.10 -8.22 -1.81
N ASN A 69 12.89 -8.72 -1.63
CA ASN A 69 11.71 -7.89 -1.44
C ASN A 69 11.83 -7.00 -0.18
N ALA A 70 12.32 -7.55 0.94
CA ALA A 70 12.51 -6.82 2.20
C ALA A 70 13.54 -5.69 2.06
N ILE A 71 14.69 -5.95 1.43
CA ILE A 71 15.70 -4.90 1.17
C ILE A 71 15.12 -3.83 0.24
N GLY A 72 14.40 -4.23 -0.82
CA GLY A 72 13.72 -3.30 -1.70
C GLY A 72 12.79 -2.35 -0.94
N LEU A 73 11.98 -2.87 -0.02
CA LEU A 73 11.07 -2.07 0.83
C LEU A 73 11.84 -1.12 1.75
N LEU A 74 12.94 -1.56 2.37
CA LEU A 74 13.78 -0.69 3.20
C LEU A 74 14.38 0.48 2.39
N LEU A 75 14.78 0.23 1.15
CA LEU A 75 15.29 1.25 0.24
C LEU A 75 14.18 2.22 -0.22
N MET A 76 12.98 1.69 -0.54
CA MET A 76 11.82 2.52 -0.90
C MET A 76 11.46 3.51 0.20
N ARG A 77 11.44 3.09 1.47
CA ARG A 77 11.18 3.97 2.62
C ARG A 77 12.20 5.10 2.75
N LYS A 78 13.38 4.94 2.17
CA LYS A 78 14.44 5.96 2.10
C LYS A 78 14.38 6.80 0.81
N GLY A 79 13.37 6.61 -0.04
CA GLY A 79 13.26 7.28 -1.35
C GLY A 79 14.26 6.78 -2.40
N GLN A 80 14.94 5.66 -2.15
CA GLN A 80 15.96 5.11 -3.04
C GLN A 80 15.33 4.17 -4.08
N PHE A 81 14.40 4.69 -4.87
CA PHE A 81 13.55 3.88 -5.76
C PHE A 81 14.33 3.10 -6.81
N ALA A 82 15.35 3.73 -7.45
CA ALA A 82 16.17 3.05 -8.46
C ALA A 82 17.03 1.91 -7.87
N ALA A 83 17.45 2.03 -6.62
CA ALA A 83 18.15 0.96 -5.93
C ALA A 83 17.17 -0.17 -5.53
N ALA A 84 15.99 0.19 -5.03
CA ALA A 84 14.94 -0.76 -4.65
C ALA A 84 14.46 -1.60 -5.84
N GLU A 85 14.29 -0.97 -7.01
CA GLU A 85 13.89 -1.64 -8.25
C GLU A 85 14.75 -2.85 -8.58
N LYS A 86 16.07 -2.75 -8.40
CA LYS A 86 17.00 -3.85 -8.68
C LYS A 86 16.68 -5.10 -7.86
N TYR A 87 16.40 -4.91 -6.58
CA TYR A 87 16.03 -6.01 -5.68
C TYR A 87 14.66 -6.59 -6.03
N PHE A 88 13.67 -5.75 -6.31
CA PHE A 88 12.36 -6.24 -6.72
C PHE A 88 12.41 -7.01 -8.05
N ARG A 89 13.22 -6.57 -9.02
CA ARG A 89 13.42 -7.31 -10.27
C ARG A 89 14.04 -8.68 -10.00
N THR A 90 15.09 -8.75 -9.17
CA THR A 90 15.68 -10.04 -8.79
C THR A 90 14.64 -10.95 -8.13
N ALA A 91 13.79 -10.43 -7.24
CA ALA A 91 12.72 -11.20 -6.62
C ALA A 91 11.71 -11.72 -7.67
N VAL A 92 11.28 -10.86 -8.61
CA VAL A 92 10.36 -11.22 -9.70
C VAL A 92 10.99 -12.26 -10.62
N ASP A 93 12.24 -12.07 -11.04
CA ASP A 93 12.97 -13.00 -11.93
C ASP A 93 13.06 -14.39 -11.30
N THR A 94 13.40 -14.47 -10.01
CA THR A 94 13.44 -15.75 -9.27
C THR A 94 12.05 -16.39 -9.17
N LEU A 95 11.01 -15.61 -8.85
CA LEU A 95 9.63 -16.12 -8.78
C LEU A 95 9.16 -16.71 -10.10
N THR A 96 9.58 -16.13 -11.22
CA THR A 96 9.11 -16.51 -12.56
C THR A 96 10.00 -17.51 -13.27
N GLU A 97 11.15 -17.85 -12.73
CA GLU A 97 12.12 -18.77 -13.34
C GLU A 97 11.46 -20.09 -13.79
N ARG A 98 10.58 -20.64 -12.94
CA ARG A 98 9.90 -21.92 -13.19
C ARG A 98 8.40 -21.82 -13.37
N ASN A 99 7.81 -20.69 -13.03
CA ASN A 99 6.38 -20.45 -13.11
C ASN A 99 6.09 -19.01 -13.55
N PRO A 100 5.71 -18.78 -14.82
CA PRO A 100 5.41 -17.43 -15.33
C PRO A 100 4.23 -16.76 -14.62
N ASN A 101 3.45 -17.50 -13.84
CA ASN A 101 2.30 -17.02 -13.07
C ASN A 101 2.42 -17.41 -11.60
N PRO A 102 3.39 -16.85 -10.86
CA PRO A 102 3.56 -17.15 -9.45
C PRO A 102 2.34 -16.70 -8.63
N TYR A 103 2.10 -17.41 -7.53
CA TYR A 103 1.01 -17.06 -6.62
C TYR A 103 1.27 -15.74 -5.89
N ASP A 104 2.53 -15.44 -5.58
CA ASP A 104 2.91 -14.25 -4.83
C ASP A 104 2.90 -12.99 -5.70
N GLY A 105 2.08 -12.01 -5.31
CA GLY A 105 1.96 -10.71 -6.01
C GLY A 105 2.74 -9.57 -5.37
N ASP A 106 3.33 -9.79 -4.17
CA ASP A 106 4.01 -8.75 -3.38
C ASP A 106 5.20 -8.12 -4.11
N PRO A 107 6.17 -8.87 -4.65
CA PRO A 107 7.29 -8.28 -5.38
C PRO A 107 6.86 -7.49 -6.62
N TYR A 108 5.81 -7.94 -7.32
CA TYR A 108 5.26 -7.19 -8.46
C TYR A 108 4.64 -5.85 -8.03
N TYR A 109 3.88 -5.84 -6.94
CA TYR A 109 3.29 -4.61 -6.42
C TYR A 109 4.37 -3.59 -6.03
N ASN A 110 5.39 -4.04 -5.33
CA ASN A 110 6.51 -3.21 -4.90
C ASN A 110 7.37 -2.72 -6.08
N LEU A 111 7.59 -3.58 -7.09
CA LEU A 111 8.20 -3.19 -8.36
C LEU A 111 7.38 -2.09 -9.05
N GLY A 112 6.06 -2.25 -9.12
CA GLY A 112 5.16 -1.26 -9.69
C GLY A 112 5.31 0.12 -9.03
N TRP A 113 5.35 0.17 -7.71
CA TRP A 113 5.58 1.41 -6.99
C TRP A 113 6.96 1.99 -7.25
N SER A 114 8.02 1.18 -7.23
CA SER A 114 9.37 1.69 -7.49
C SER A 114 9.50 2.27 -8.90
N CYS A 115 8.86 1.66 -9.90
CA CYS A 115 8.80 2.17 -11.27
C CYS A 115 7.96 3.45 -11.37
N LYS A 116 6.77 3.48 -10.73
CA LYS A 116 5.89 4.66 -10.71
C LYS A 116 6.60 5.88 -10.15
N MET A 117 7.29 5.74 -9.02
CA MET A 117 8.04 6.83 -8.37
C MET A 117 9.24 7.32 -9.19
N GLN A 118 9.65 6.59 -10.21
CA GLN A 118 10.68 6.99 -11.17
C GLN A 118 10.10 7.51 -12.50
N GLY A 119 8.78 7.63 -12.62
CA GLY A 119 8.12 8.04 -13.86
C GLY A 119 8.03 6.95 -14.94
N LYS A 120 8.42 5.70 -14.64
CA LYS A 120 8.35 4.55 -15.56
C LYS A 120 6.93 3.98 -15.59
N MET A 121 5.97 4.75 -16.10
CA MET A 121 4.53 4.49 -15.92
C MET A 121 4.05 3.22 -16.64
N ASP A 122 4.64 2.83 -17.78
CA ASP A 122 4.23 1.62 -18.50
C ASP A 122 4.71 0.36 -17.76
N GLU A 123 5.95 0.35 -17.30
CA GLU A 123 6.50 -0.74 -16.49
C GLU A 123 5.75 -0.87 -15.14
N ALA A 124 5.42 0.26 -14.53
CA ALA A 124 4.60 0.28 -13.32
C ALA A 124 3.22 -0.34 -13.55
N TYR A 125 2.59 0.01 -14.67
CA TYR A 125 1.27 -0.51 -15.04
C TYR A 125 1.30 -2.03 -15.22
N ASP A 126 2.28 -2.55 -15.95
CA ASP A 126 2.43 -4.00 -16.18
C ASP A 126 2.68 -4.75 -14.85
N ALA A 127 3.52 -4.20 -13.99
CA ALA A 127 3.81 -4.78 -12.68
C ALA A 127 2.57 -4.80 -11.76
N PHE A 128 1.83 -3.70 -11.67
CA PHE A 128 0.57 -3.67 -10.91
C PHE A 128 -0.49 -4.61 -11.50
N PHE A 129 -0.59 -4.68 -12.83
CA PHE A 129 -1.53 -5.59 -13.48
C PHE A 129 -1.21 -7.04 -13.14
N LYS A 130 0.07 -7.41 -13.15
CA LYS A 130 0.51 -8.76 -12.75
C LYS A 130 0.23 -9.03 -11.27
N SER A 131 0.49 -8.06 -10.39
CA SER A 131 0.19 -8.16 -8.96
C SER A 131 -1.31 -8.39 -8.69
N ALA A 132 -2.20 -7.79 -9.47
CA ALA A 132 -3.65 -7.95 -9.34
C ALA A 132 -4.16 -9.37 -9.58
N TRP A 133 -3.33 -10.28 -10.10
CA TRP A 133 -3.68 -11.71 -10.24
C TRP A 133 -3.73 -12.41 -8.88
N ASN A 134 -3.02 -11.90 -7.88
CA ASN A 134 -3.14 -12.38 -6.51
C ASN A 134 -4.27 -11.67 -5.78
N ALA A 135 -5.18 -12.45 -5.16
CA ALA A 135 -6.35 -11.91 -4.48
C ALA A 135 -6.01 -10.94 -3.34
N ALA A 136 -4.89 -11.16 -2.65
CA ALA A 136 -4.45 -10.30 -1.54
C ALA A 136 -4.02 -8.90 -2.00
N TRP A 137 -3.62 -8.74 -3.26
CA TRP A 137 -3.14 -7.48 -3.81
C TRP A 137 -4.15 -6.78 -4.73
N GLN A 138 -5.31 -7.40 -4.98
CA GLN A 138 -6.27 -6.90 -5.97
C GLN A 138 -6.77 -5.47 -5.68
N ASP A 139 -7.12 -5.16 -4.44
CA ASP A 139 -7.62 -3.83 -4.11
C ASP A 139 -6.55 -2.76 -4.33
N ALA A 140 -5.36 -2.96 -3.80
CA ALA A 140 -4.25 -2.01 -3.90
C ALA A 140 -3.72 -1.88 -5.33
N ALA A 141 -3.57 -3.00 -6.06
CA ALA A 141 -3.08 -2.99 -7.44
C ALA A 141 -4.10 -2.36 -8.40
N TYR A 142 -5.39 -2.69 -8.30
CA TYR A 142 -6.42 -2.05 -9.13
C TYR A 142 -6.56 -0.56 -8.83
N TYR A 143 -6.41 -0.14 -7.57
CA TYR A 143 -6.37 1.28 -7.23
C TYR A 143 -5.19 1.99 -7.91
N ALA A 144 -3.98 1.41 -7.85
CA ALA A 144 -2.79 1.98 -8.51
C ALA A 144 -2.95 2.06 -10.05
N LEU A 145 -3.53 1.02 -10.67
CA LEU A 145 -3.87 1.01 -12.10
C LEU A 145 -4.88 2.10 -12.45
N ALA A 146 -5.92 2.28 -11.61
CA ALA A 146 -6.91 3.33 -11.79
C ALA A 146 -6.31 4.73 -11.72
N GLN A 147 -5.35 4.97 -10.81
CA GLN A 147 -4.61 6.23 -10.74
C GLN A 147 -3.86 6.52 -12.04
N ILE A 148 -3.13 5.52 -12.58
CA ILE A 148 -2.37 5.67 -13.82
C ILE A 148 -3.31 5.95 -15.00
N ASP A 149 -4.43 5.20 -15.12
CA ASP A 149 -5.39 5.42 -16.19
C ASP A 149 -6.09 6.80 -16.07
N THR A 150 -6.37 7.24 -14.85
CA THR A 150 -6.93 8.59 -14.61
C THR A 150 -5.96 9.68 -15.08
N ALA A 151 -4.68 9.57 -14.72
CA ALA A 151 -3.64 10.51 -15.16
C ALA A 151 -3.46 10.51 -16.69
N ARG A 152 -3.74 9.38 -17.35
CA ARG A 152 -3.74 9.26 -18.82
C ARG A 152 -5.04 9.73 -19.50
N GLY A 153 -6.03 10.18 -18.74
CA GLY A 153 -7.35 10.57 -19.24
C GLY A 153 -8.22 9.40 -19.71
N LYS A 154 -7.85 8.15 -19.39
CA LYS A 154 -8.60 6.94 -19.74
C LYS A 154 -9.68 6.64 -18.69
N TYR A 155 -10.62 7.56 -18.53
CA TYR A 155 -11.56 7.56 -17.40
C TYR A 155 -12.47 6.33 -17.32
N GLU A 156 -12.95 5.77 -18.44
CA GLU A 156 -13.77 4.55 -18.44
C GLU A 156 -12.96 3.34 -17.97
N SER A 157 -11.71 3.22 -18.44
CA SER A 157 -10.80 2.18 -17.98
C SER A 157 -10.44 2.33 -16.50
N ALA A 158 -10.25 3.57 -16.03
CA ALA A 158 -10.00 3.89 -14.64
C ALA A 158 -11.20 3.53 -13.76
N LEU A 159 -12.42 3.78 -14.24
CA LEU A 159 -13.67 3.44 -13.54
C LEU A 159 -13.78 1.93 -13.31
N ASP A 160 -13.60 1.10 -14.35
CA ASP A 160 -13.59 -0.36 -14.20
C ASP A 160 -12.60 -0.82 -13.12
N LYS A 161 -11.39 -0.27 -13.14
CA LYS A 161 -10.34 -0.67 -12.17
C LYS A 161 -10.64 -0.22 -10.74
N VAL A 162 -11.08 1.02 -10.54
CA VAL A 162 -11.41 1.48 -9.20
C VAL A 162 -12.61 0.73 -8.61
N GLU A 163 -13.56 0.31 -9.44
CA GLU A 163 -14.67 -0.55 -9.03
C GLU A 163 -14.19 -1.94 -8.60
N ARG A 164 -13.26 -2.55 -9.33
CA ARG A 164 -12.63 -3.81 -8.93
C ARG A 164 -11.88 -3.69 -7.61
N SER A 165 -11.20 -2.57 -7.36
CA SER A 165 -10.59 -2.28 -6.06
C SER A 165 -11.65 -2.25 -4.95
N LEU A 166 -12.74 -1.52 -5.15
CA LEU A 166 -13.81 -1.35 -4.17
C LEU A 166 -14.62 -2.64 -3.91
N ILE A 167 -14.74 -3.55 -4.87
CA ILE A 167 -15.31 -4.89 -4.66
C ILE A 167 -14.49 -5.67 -3.61
N ARG A 168 -13.17 -5.49 -3.59
CA ARG A 168 -12.29 -6.17 -2.64
C ARG A 168 -12.18 -5.45 -1.31
N ASN A 169 -12.17 -4.12 -1.34
CA ASN A 169 -12.06 -3.30 -0.14
C ASN A 169 -13.00 -2.10 -0.23
N TRP A 170 -14.23 -2.30 0.18
CA TRP A 170 -15.27 -1.27 0.18
C TRP A 170 -14.91 -0.04 1.02
N HIS A 171 -14.07 -0.20 2.04
CA HIS A 171 -13.59 0.85 2.92
C HIS A 171 -12.31 1.55 2.44
N ASN A 172 -11.88 1.30 1.21
CA ASN A 172 -10.78 2.06 0.62
C ASN A 172 -11.24 3.51 0.31
N HIS A 173 -11.05 4.40 1.28
CA HIS A 173 -11.50 5.80 1.18
C HIS A 173 -10.83 6.55 0.03
N LYS A 174 -9.57 6.26 -0.28
CA LYS A 174 -8.85 6.84 -1.42
C LYS A 174 -9.43 6.35 -2.76
N ALA A 175 -9.80 5.09 -2.87
CA ALA A 175 -10.46 4.57 -4.06
C ALA A 175 -11.87 5.16 -4.25
N ARG A 176 -12.64 5.37 -3.17
CA ARG A 176 -13.95 6.04 -3.24
C ARG A 176 -13.84 7.47 -3.73
N GLN A 177 -12.85 8.21 -3.25
CA GLN A 177 -12.55 9.57 -3.69
C GLN A 177 -12.16 9.58 -5.17
N LEU A 178 -11.21 8.71 -5.59
CA LEU A 178 -10.81 8.60 -6.99
C LEU A 178 -12.00 8.25 -7.89
N LYS A 179 -12.88 7.34 -7.47
CA LYS A 179 -14.11 7.00 -8.21
C LYS A 179 -15.02 8.24 -8.36
N ALA A 180 -15.19 9.04 -7.31
CA ALA A 180 -15.99 10.27 -7.39
C ALA A 180 -15.40 11.27 -8.40
N SER A 181 -14.09 11.45 -8.39
CA SER A 181 -13.36 12.29 -9.36
C SER A 181 -13.54 11.79 -10.80
N ILE A 182 -13.37 10.47 -11.02
CA ILE A 182 -13.58 9.86 -12.34
C ILE A 182 -15.01 10.06 -12.83
N LEU A 183 -16.02 9.82 -11.99
CA LEU A 183 -17.43 10.02 -12.33
C LEU A 183 -17.72 11.49 -12.70
N ARG A 184 -17.13 12.46 -11.99
CA ARG A 184 -17.23 13.88 -12.36
C ARG A 184 -16.60 14.14 -13.74
N LYS A 185 -15.44 13.59 -14.04
CA LYS A 185 -14.78 13.72 -15.35
C LYS A 185 -15.59 13.08 -16.50
N LEU A 186 -16.35 12.04 -16.18
CA LEU A 186 -17.29 11.39 -17.13
C LEU A 186 -18.66 12.09 -17.21
N ASN A 187 -18.86 13.22 -16.54
CA ASN A 187 -20.14 13.93 -16.42
C ASN A 187 -21.31 13.11 -15.81
N ARG A 188 -20.97 12.09 -14.99
CA ARG A 188 -21.93 11.24 -14.28
C ARG A 188 -22.21 11.82 -12.88
N LYS A 189 -22.75 13.03 -12.86
CA LYS A 189 -22.90 13.87 -11.65
C LYS A 189 -23.73 13.21 -10.55
N GLU A 190 -24.87 12.64 -10.90
CA GLU A 190 -25.80 12.03 -9.94
C GLU A 190 -25.16 10.86 -9.21
N GLU A 191 -24.46 9.99 -9.94
CA GLU A 191 -23.73 8.84 -9.38
C GLU A 191 -22.56 9.29 -8.49
N ALA A 192 -21.84 10.32 -8.89
CA ALA A 192 -20.78 10.89 -8.07
C ALA A 192 -21.33 11.42 -6.74
N LEU A 193 -22.44 12.17 -6.77
CA LEU A 193 -23.06 12.70 -5.56
C LEU A 193 -23.63 11.62 -4.63
N GLU A 194 -24.16 10.53 -5.18
CA GLU A 194 -24.62 9.38 -4.40
C GLU A 194 -23.43 8.69 -3.69
N LEU A 195 -22.37 8.38 -4.43
CA LEU A 195 -21.15 7.81 -3.88
C LEU A 195 -20.52 8.68 -2.78
N ILE A 196 -20.49 9.99 -2.98
CA ILE A 196 -19.97 10.95 -2.00
C ILE A 196 -20.81 10.92 -0.73
N ARG A 197 -22.15 10.97 -0.85
CA ARG A 197 -23.05 10.88 0.32
C ARG A 197 -22.84 9.61 1.13
N GLU A 198 -22.71 8.47 0.46
CA GLU A 198 -22.38 7.20 1.13
C GLU A 198 -21.02 7.25 1.80
N SER A 199 -20.01 7.77 1.10
CA SER A 199 -18.63 7.82 1.61
C SER A 199 -18.55 8.70 2.88
N LEU A 200 -19.26 9.81 2.91
CA LEU A 200 -19.28 10.72 4.06
C LEU A 200 -20.10 10.19 5.26
N LYS A 201 -21.00 9.20 5.04
CA LYS A 201 -21.63 8.45 6.14
C LYS A 201 -20.66 7.47 6.79
N ILE A 202 -19.76 6.87 5.99
CA ILE A 202 -18.75 5.93 6.48
C ILE A 202 -17.62 6.70 7.19
N ASP A 203 -17.09 7.73 6.55
CA ASP A 203 -16.05 8.58 7.08
C ASP A 203 -16.32 10.05 6.76
N ARG A 204 -16.76 10.78 7.79
CA ARG A 204 -17.03 12.23 7.68
C ARG A 204 -15.76 13.06 7.39
N PHE A 205 -14.58 12.51 7.62
CA PHE A 205 -13.28 13.15 7.39
C PHE A 205 -12.67 12.80 6.03
N ASN A 206 -13.40 12.11 5.15
CA ASN A 206 -12.97 11.92 3.78
C ASN A 206 -12.97 13.27 3.02
N MET A 207 -11.86 14.01 3.16
CA MET A 207 -11.71 15.36 2.60
C MET A 207 -11.77 15.35 1.08
N GLY A 208 -11.27 14.29 0.44
CA GLY A 208 -11.36 14.17 -1.02
C GLY A 208 -12.79 14.09 -1.52
N CYS A 209 -13.64 13.28 -0.90
CA CYS A 209 -15.06 13.24 -1.24
C CYS A 209 -15.78 14.57 -0.95
N ARG A 210 -15.40 15.29 0.11
CA ARG A 210 -15.95 16.64 0.39
C ARG A 210 -15.57 17.63 -0.69
N PHE A 211 -14.33 17.60 -1.16
CA PHE A 211 -13.88 18.48 -2.22
C PHE A 211 -14.55 18.16 -3.56
N GLU A 212 -14.68 16.90 -3.91
CA GLU A 212 -15.45 16.49 -5.08
C GLU A 212 -16.91 16.92 -4.99
N HIS A 213 -17.51 16.90 -3.78
CA HIS A 213 -18.85 17.46 -3.55
C HIS A 213 -18.91 18.95 -3.87
N TYR A 214 -17.95 19.72 -3.38
CA TYR A 214 -17.85 21.14 -3.70
C TYR A 214 -17.65 21.37 -5.20
N LEU A 215 -16.76 20.64 -5.87
CA LEU A 215 -16.54 20.79 -7.32
C LEU A 215 -17.78 20.46 -8.17
N LEU A 216 -18.66 19.58 -7.68
CA LEU A 216 -19.89 19.21 -8.37
C LEU A 216 -21.04 20.19 -8.13
N THR A 217 -21.06 20.89 -6.99
CA THR A 217 -22.21 21.73 -6.56
C THR A 217 -21.89 23.21 -6.47
N GLU A 218 -20.59 23.58 -6.38
CA GLU A 218 -20.09 24.94 -6.16
C GLU A 218 -20.63 25.60 -4.87
N ASP A 219 -21.13 24.78 -3.91
CA ASP A 219 -21.67 25.27 -2.65
C ASP A 219 -20.57 25.73 -1.71
N GLN A 220 -20.49 27.05 -1.47
CA GLN A 220 -19.48 27.70 -0.62
C GLN A 220 -19.58 27.26 0.86
N ASN A 221 -20.74 26.78 1.32
CA ASN A 221 -20.88 26.28 2.67
C ASN A 221 -20.07 24.99 2.87
N LEU A 222 -19.98 24.13 1.84
CA LEU A 222 -19.14 22.92 1.89
C LEU A 222 -17.66 23.26 2.01
N LEU A 223 -17.21 24.29 1.29
CA LEU A 223 -15.82 24.76 1.37
C LEU A 223 -15.51 25.34 2.76
N ALA A 224 -16.43 26.13 3.31
CA ALA A 224 -16.30 26.69 4.66
C ALA A 224 -16.27 25.59 5.74
N GLU A 225 -17.11 24.55 5.60
CA GLU A 225 -17.10 23.37 6.49
C GLU A 225 -15.78 22.62 6.42
N MET A 226 -15.25 22.36 5.21
CA MET A 226 -13.95 21.71 5.01
C MET A 226 -12.84 22.51 5.69
N THR A 227 -12.79 23.82 5.47
CA THR A 227 -11.79 24.70 6.09
C THR A 227 -11.88 24.65 7.60
N GLY A 228 -13.09 24.60 8.15
CA GLY A 228 -13.32 24.47 9.59
C GLY A 228 -12.82 23.14 10.16
N LEU A 229 -13.02 22.03 9.42
CA LEU A 229 -12.54 20.71 9.81
C LEU A 229 -11.02 20.60 9.71
N MET A 230 -10.39 21.17 8.68
CA MET A 230 -8.94 21.13 8.47
C MET A 230 -8.16 22.05 9.41
N ARG A 231 -8.78 23.07 9.99
CA ARG A 231 -8.13 24.13 10.78
C ARG A 231 -7.28 23.60 11.95
N ARG A 232 -7.54 22.40 12.44
CA ARG A 232 -6.82 21.77 13.55
C ARG A 232 -5.92 20.62 13.12
N TRP A 233 -5.87 20.28 11.82
CA TRP A 233 -5.23 19.08 11.29
C TRP A 233 -4.44 19.42 10.03
N GLU A 234 -3.32 20.11 10.19
CA GLU A 234 -2.43 20.49 9.08
C GLU A 234 -1.98 19.30 8.25
N HIS A 235 -1.75 18.13 8.89
CA HIS A 235 -1.38 16.90 8.19
C HIS A 235 -2.46 16.42 7.22
N THR A 236 -3.73 16.53 7.55
CA THR A 236 -4.84 16.15 6.65
C THR A 236 -4.87 17.05 5.42
N PHE A 237 -4.51 18.33 5.57
CA PHE A 237 -4.39 19.24 4.43
C PHE A 237 -3.24 18.84 3.51
N ILE A 238 -2.08 18.48 4.07
CA ILE A 238 -0.90 18.03 3.31
C ILE A 238 -1.21 16.73 2.56
N GLU A 239 -1.79 15.73 3.21
CA GLU A 239 -2.19 14.48 2.56
C GLU A 239 -3.19 14.73 1.42
N TYR A 240 -4.16 15.59 1.66
CA TYR A 240 -5.14 15.99 0.67
C TYR A 240 -4.48 16.69 -0.53
N ALA A 241 -3.58 17.64 -0.30
CA ALA A 241 -2.85 18.34 -1.36
C ALA A 241 -1.97 17.38 -2.18
N LEU A 242 -1.37 16.37 -1.52
CA LEU A 242 -0.57 15.33 -2.20
C LEU A 242 -1.44 14.38 -3.04
N ASP A 243 -2.66 14.06 -2.57
CA ASP A 243 -3.57 13.18 -3.32
C ASP A 243 -4.21 13.88 -4.54
N PHE A 244 -4.34 15.21 -4.52
CA PHE A 244 -4.96 16.02 -5.60
C PHE A 244 -3.98 16.90 -6.39
N GLY A 245 -2.75 16.98 -5.97
CA GLY A 245 -1.73 17.80 -6.62
C GLY A 245 -1.11 17.19 -7.88
N ASP A 246 -1.55 16.00 -8.29
CA ASP A 246 -1.08 15.29 -9.49
C ASP A 246 -1.98 15.53 -10.71
#